data_d16d8167fb4041a032514451c487289d
#
_entry.id   d16d8167fb4041a032514451c487289d
#
_cell.length_a   1.000
_cell.length_b   1.000
_cell.length_c   1.000
_cell.angle_alpha   90.00
_cell.angle_beta   90.00
_cell.angle_gamma   90.00
#
_symmetry.space_group_name_H-M   'P 1'
#
loop_
_entity.id
_entity.type
_entity.pdbx_description
1 polymer ?
#
loop_
_entity_poly.entity_id
_entity_poly.type
_entity_poly.pdbx_seq_one_letter_code
_entity_poly.pdbx_strand_id
1 'polypeptide(L)'
;LMSDLVSFARSKRDAAPGAFARLLDIRSEQPDVPVAAIEGREDVGVWKVWFIRNGFSDHIELLPCGGKEKVFKLKQIVSRNRRIKDKPTIYIVDRDYDDWAGFTPSKDVFMTDRYAIENYFICHNVLDHILNTSFSCAGLISEKRAARDKFCELFEQYRIASEEIQKRVFCIRRARIDTGVSLPKKLNEL
;
A
#
# COMPACT_ATOMS: atom_id res chain seq x y z
N LEU A 1 -29.28 6.32 3.01
CA LEU A 1 -29.11 7.78 3.29
C LEU A 1 -27.96 8.06 4.27
N MET A 2 -27.87 7.39 5.43
CA MET A 2 -26.75 7.63 6.38
C MET A 2 -25.43 7.03 5.89
N SER A 3 -25.45 5.83 5.29
CA SER A 3 -24.29 5.19 4.65
C SER A 3 -23.71 6.05 3.52
N ASP A 4 -24.55 6.70 2.75
CA ASP A 4 -24.15 7.53 1.61
C ASP A 4 -23.45 8.83 2.05
N LEU A 5 -23.94 9.46 3.12
CA LEU A 5 -23.30 10.63 3.72
C LEU A 5 -21.94 10.31 4.31
N VAL A 6 -21.82 9.15 4.98
CA VAL A 6 -20.53 8.70 5.53
C VAL A 6 -19.55 8.37 4.42
N SER A 7 -19.99 7.69 3.35
CA SER A 7 -19.14 7.38 2.18
C SER A 7 -18.73 8.66 1.44
N PHE A 8 -19.65 9.60 1.26
CA PHE A 8 -19.36 10.92 0.67
C PHE A 8 -18.36 11.73 1.52
N ALA A 9 -18.58 11.81 2.83
CA ALA A 9 -17.66 12.49 3.74
C ALA A 9 -16.25 11.85 3.72
N ARG A 10 -16.18 10.51 3.67
CA ARG A 10 -14.91 9.78 3.51
C ARG A 10 -14.24 10.11 2.18
N SER A 11 -14.97 10.09 1.06
CA SER A 11 -14.41 10.40 -0.26
C SER A 11 -13.87 11.83 -0.35
N LYS A 12 -14.52 12.79 0.26
CA LYS A 12 -14.04 14.19 0.35
C LYS A 12 -12.79 14.33 1.20
N ARG A 13 -12.76 13.64 2.35
CA ARG A 13 -11.60 13.62 3.23
C ARG A 13 -10.38 12.96 2.59
N ASP A 14 -10.60 11.94 1.75
CA ASP A 14 -9.55 11.18 1.07
C ASP A 14 -9.19 11.78 -0.31
N ALA A 15 -9.76 12.91 -0.68
CA ALA A 15 -9.33 13.68 -1.84
C ALA A 15 -7.95 14.33 -1.60
N ALA A 16 -7.16 14.54 -2.67
CA ALA A 16 -5.83 15.15 -2.54
C ALA A 16 -5.82 16.49 -1.78
N PRO A 17 -6.81 17.40 -1.95
CA PRO A 17 -6.94 18.57 -1.09
C PRO A 17 -7.13 18.26 0.38
N GLY A 18 -7.87 17.17 0.72
CA GLY A 18 -8.05 16.72 2.09
C GLY A 18 -6.76 16.16 2.71
N ALA A 19 -5.95 15.42 1.95
CA ALA A 19 -4.64 14.97 2.40
C ALA A 19 -3.67 16.15 2.62
N PHE A 20 -3.71 17.16 1.74
CA PHE A 20 -2.91 18.35 1.87
C PHE A 20 -3.29 19.17 3.11
N ALA A 21 -4.58 19.35 3.39
CA ALA A 21 -5.05 20.03 4.60
C ALA A 21 -4.54 19.33 5.86
N ARG A 22 -4.67 17.99 5.94
CA ARG A 22 -4.12 17.20 7.06
C ARG A 22 -2.60 17.33 7.18
N LEU A 23 -1.88 17.40 6.07
CA LEU A 23 -0.44 17.65 6.11
C LEU A 23 -0.14 19.01 6.72
N LEU A 24 -0.90 20.04 6.39
CA LEU A 24 -0.73 21.38 6.99
C LEU A 24 -1.05 21.37 8.47
N ASP A 25 -2.08 20.65 8.91
CA ASP A 25 -2.39 20.49 10.35
C ASP A 25 -1.22 19.84 11.09
N ILE A 26 -0.69 18.71 10.57
CA ILE A 26 0.51 18.05 11.12
C ILE A 26 1.68 19.05 11.20
N ARG A 27 1.93 19.80 10.12
CA ARG A 27 3.04 20.76 10.07
C ARG A 27 2.86 21.96 10.99
N SER A 28 1.62 22.32 11.34
CA SER A 28 1.34 23.40 12.29
C SER A 28 1.64 22.98 13.74
N GLU A 29 1.38 21.71 14.07
CA GLU A 29 1.63 21.15 15.40
C GLU A 29 3.09 20.70 15.56
N GLN A 30 3.61 20.02 14.55
CA GLN A 30 4.95 19.42 14.55
C GLN A 30 5.67 19.73 13.22
N PRO A 31 6.30 20.90 13.08
CA PRO A 31 6.85 21.37 11.82
C PRO A 31 7.88 20.44 11.17
N ASP A 32 8.66 19.72 11.96
CA ASP A 32 9.80 18.93 11.50
C ASP A 32 9.59 17.40 11.62
N VAL A 33 8.41 16.97 12.07
CA VAL A 33 8.10 15.53 12.14
C VAL A 33 8.17 14.90 10.74
N PRO A 34 8.85 13.76 10.56
CA PRO A 34 8.80 13.04 9.28
C PRO A 34 7.36 12.60 8.98
N VAL A 35 6.91 12.79 7.74
CA VAL A 35 5.60 12.35 7.28
C VAL A 35 5.77 11.35 6.14
N ALA A 36 5.10 10.21 6.23
CA ALA A 36 4.98 9.25 5.14
C ALA A 36 3.55 9.31 4.56
N ALA A 37 3.43 9.84 3.36
CA ALA A 37 2.19 9.82 2.60
C ALA A 37 2.04 8.43 1.95
N ILE A 38 0.97 7.72 2.30
CA ILE A 38 0.69 6.34 1.88
C ILE A 38 -0.64 6.25 1.11
N GLU A 39 -0.85 5.16 0.38
CA GLU A 39 -2.06 5.03 -0.43
C GLU A 39 -3.30 4.82 0.42
N GLY A 40 -3.34 3.76 1.23
CA GLY A 40 -4.51 3.30 1.97
C GLY A 40 -4.46 3.59 3.47
N ARG A 41 -5.61 3.55 4.10
CA ARG A 41 -5.73 3.59 5.57
C ARG A 41 -5.44 2.24 6.19
N GLU A 42 -5.80 1.21 5.48
CA GLU A 42 -5.56 -0.20 5.81
C GLU A 42 -4.07 -0.48 5.94
N ASP A 43 -3.23 0.24 5.19
CA ASP A 43 -1.77 0.07 5.18
C ASP A 43 -1.07 0.69 6.40
N VAL A 44 -1.75 1.59 7.12
CA VAL A 44 -1.17 2.33 8.26
C VAL A 44 -0.54 1.39 9.29
N GLY A 45 -1.25 0.31 9.67
CA GLY A 45 -0.77 -0.64 10.67
C GLY A 45 0.52 -1.33 10.24
N VAL A 46 0.61 -1.68 8.97
CA VAL A 46 1.78 -2.37 8.39
C VAL A 46 2.97 -1.43 8.33
N TRP A 47 2.79 -0.24 7.75
CA TRP A 47 3.86 0.75 7.64
C TRP A 47 4.37 1.19 9.01
N LYS A 48 3.47 1.37 9.99
CA LYS A 48 3.87 1.71 11.36
C LYS A 48 4.79 0.64 11.95
N VAL A 49 4.43 -0.63 11.85
CA VAL A 49 5.26 -1.74 12.32
C VAL A 49 6.61 -1.78 11.61
N TRP A 50 6.64 -1.57 10.28
CA TRP A 50 7.89 -1.56 9.52
C TRP A 50 8.81 -0.41 9.91
N PHE A 51 8.27 0.80 10.09
CA PHE A 51 9.06 1.95 10.54
C PHE A 51 9.65 1.72 11.93
N ILE A 52 8.85 1.22 12.88
CA ILE A 52 9.33 0.90 14.23
C ILE A 52 10.47 -0.13 14.20
N ARG A 53 10.31 -1.21 13.42
CA ARG A 53 11.32 -2.26 13.29
C ARG A 53 12.63 -1.79 12.64
N ASN A 54 12.58 -0.73 11.86
CA ASN A 54 13.76 -0.13 11.22
C ASN A 54 14.31 1.08 11.99
N GLY A 55 13.93 1.25 13.26
CA GLY A 55 14.48 2.28 14.13
C GLY A 55 13.85 3.67 13.98
N PHE A 56 12.83 3.81 13.13
CA PHE A 56 11.98 4.99 13.08
C PHE A 56 10.89 4.81 14.13
N SER A 57 11.20 5.11 15.38
CA SER A 57 10.25 5.02 16.50
C SER A 57 8.99 5.86 16.23
N ASP A 58 8.18 6.15 17.26
CA ASP A 58 6.88 6.85 17.17
C ASP A 58 6.92 8.29 16.56
N HIS A 59 8.03 8.66 15.90
CA HIS A 59 8.28 10.00 15.37
C HIS A 59 7.97 10.14 13.87
N ILE A 60 7.28 9.20 13.24
CA ILE A 60 6.85 9.34 11.83
C ILE A 60 5.32 9.35 11.76
N GLU A 61 4.77 10.38 11.13
CA GLU A 61 3.34 10.49 10.89
C GLU A 61 2.94 9.82 9.59
N LEU A 62 1.94 8.95 9.64
CA LEU A 62 1.41 8.26 8.47
C LEU A 62 0.18 9.01 7.94
N LEU A 63 0.26 9.44 6.68
CA LEU A 63 -0.78 10.24 6.02
C LEU A 63 -1.43 9.46 4.87
N PRO A 64 -2.56 8.77 5.11
CA PRO A 64 -3.31 8.10 4.03
C PRO A 64 -3.90 9.11 3.05
N CYS A 65 -3.66 8.90 1.76
CA CYS A 65 -4.09 9.80 0.68
C CYS A 65 -5.30 9.29 -0.09
N GLY A 66 -5.58 7.99 -0.07
CA GLY A 66 -6.69 7.36 -0.77
C GLY A 66 -6.37 6.97 -2.21
N GLY A 67 -5.15 6.48 -2.45
CA GLY A 67 -4.65 5.88 -3.69
C GLY A 67 -3.46 6.58 -4.30
N LYS A 68 -2.73 5.84 -5.15
CA LYS A 68 -1.48 6.23 -5.81
C LYS A 68 -1.52 7.62 -6.46
N GLU A 69 -2.52 7.89 -7.30
CA GLU A 69 -2.63 9.20 -7.96
C GLU A 69 -2.72 10.36 -6.96
N LYS A 70 -3.39 10.14 -5.82
CA LYS A 70 -3.54 11.19 -4.81
C LYS A 70 -2.26 11.41 -4.03
N VAL A 71 -1.46 10.35 -3.80
CA VAL A 71 -0.11 10.48 -3.26
C VAL A 71 0.75 11.35 -4.18
N PHE A 72 0.74 11.09 -5.47
CA PHE A 72 1.50 11.88 -6.43
C PHE A 72 0.97 13.32 -6.58
N LYS A 73 -0.35 13.51 -6.55
CA LYS A 73 -0.95 14.87 -6.54
C LYS A 73 -0.54 15.65 -5.29
N LEU A 74 -0.53 15.01 -4.12
CA LEU A 74 -0.04 15.61 -2.89
C LEU A 74 1.43 16.03 -3.04
N LYS A 75 2.29 15.16 -3.57
CA LYS A 75 3.70 15.47 -3.85
C LYS A 75 3.85 16.71 -4.75
N GLN A 76 3.08 16.80 -5.83
CA GLN A 76 3.09 17.95 -6.72
C GLN A 76 2.67 19.25 -6.01
N ILE A 77 1.66 19.18 -5.12
CA ILE A 77 1.24 20.34 -4.33
C ILE A 77 2.34 20.75 -3.35
N VAL A 78 2.91 19.79 -2.63
CA VAL A 78 3.99 20.04 -1.65
C VAL A 78 5.22 20.65 -2.33
N SER A 79 5.66 20.11 -3.47
CA SER A 79 6.84 20.62 -4.20
C SER A 79 6.73 22.08 -4.64
N ARG A 80 5.51 22.57 -4.84
CA ARG A 80 5.22 23.96 -5.22
C ARG A 80 5.01 24.89 -4.01
N ASN A 81 4.89 24.34 -2.82
CA ASN A 81 4.62 25.11 -1.61
C ASN A 81 5.92 25.48 -0.90
N ARG A 82 6.33 26.74 -0.98
CA ARG A 82 7.59 27.26 -0.40
C ARG A 82 7.75 27.03 1.11
N ARG A 83 6.64 26.90 1.86
CA ARG A 83 6.67 26.75 3.32
C ARG A 83 6.98 25.33 3.78
N ILE A 84 6.63 24.32 2.97
CA ILE A 84 6.70 22.93 3.39
C ILE A 84 7.48 22.00 2.44
N LYS A 85 7.92 22.49 1.27
CA LYS A 85 8.64 21.66 0.26
C LYS A 85 9.93 21.04 0.78
N ASP A 86 10.58 21.72 1.72
CA ASP A 86 11.85 21.27 2.30
C ASP A 86 11.66 20.51 3.63
N LYS A 87 10.41 20.27 4.04
CA LYS A 87 10.09 19.50 5.25
C LYS A 87 10.13 17.99 4.95
N PRO A 88 10.55 17.15 5.92
CA PRO A 88 10.77 15.72 5.71
C PRO A 88 9.46 15.02 5.38
N THR A 89 9.23 14.76 4.09
CA THR A 89 8.06 14.05 3.58
C THR A 89 8.50 12.99 2.59
N ILE A 90 8.10 11.75 2.80
CA ILE A 90 8.27 10.64 1.87
C ILE A 90 6.91 10.20 1.34
N TYR A 91 6.92 9.64 0.15
CA TYR A 91 5.72 9.19 -0.56
C TYR A 91 5.85 7.71 -0.83
N ILE A 92 4.88 6.91 -0.41
CA ILE A 92 4.92 5.46 -0.51
C ILE A 92 3.75 5.02 -1.37
N VAL A 93 4.06 4.24 -2.41
CA VAL A 93 3.07 3.74 -3.36
C VAL A 93 3.34 2.28 -3.68
N ASP A 94 2.29 1.54 -3.98
CA ASP A 94 2.39 0.20 -4.50
C ASP A 94 2.80 0.21 -5.98
N ARG A 95 3.48 -0.85 -6.43
CA ARG A 95 3.87 -0.94 -7.83
C ARG A 95 2.67 -1.09 -8.74
N ASP A 96 1.72 -1.96 -8.38
CA ASP A 96 0.60 -2.35 -9.20
C ASP A 96 1.02 -2.81 -10.63
N TYR A 97 0.09 -2.85 -11.58
CA TYR A 97 0.41 -3.11 -12.99
C TYR A 97 0.85 -1.87 -13.76
N ASP A 98 0.68 -0.68 -13.22
CA ASP A 98 0.94 0.61 -13.87
C ASP A 98 2.25 1.28 -13.43
N ASP A 99 3.00 0.64 -12.54
CA ASP A 99 4.26 1.15 -11.99
C ASP A 99 4.11 2.62 -11.53
N TRP A 100 4.85 3.51 -12.21
CA TRP A 100 4.84 4.94 -11.91
C TRP A 100 3.60 5.69 -12.40
N ALA A 101 2.65 5.04 -13.06
CA ALA A 101 1.42 5.64 -13.59
C ALA A 101 1.67 6.96 -14.37
N GLY A 102 2.81 7.03 -15.06
CA GLY A 102 3.26 8.22 -15.80
C GLY A 102 3.98 9.30 -14.98
N PHE A 103 4.20 9.09 -13.69
CA PHE A 103 4.99 9.98 -12.85
C PHE A 103 6.50 9.69 -12.94
N THR A 104 7.32 10.70 -12.70
CA THR A 104 8.78 10.56 -12.73
C THR A 104 9.30 10.02 -11.39
N PRO A 105 10.17 8.99 -11.41
CA PRO A 105 10.86 8.53 -10.22
C PRO A 105 11.63 9.65 -9.50
N SER A 106 11.63 9.63 -8.18
CA SER A 106 12.38 10.59 -7.37
C SER A 106 12.79 9.99 -6.02
N LYS A 107 13.82 10.56 -5.40
CA LYS A 107 14.44 10.01 -4.18
C LYS A 107 13.50 9.99 -2.97
N ASP A 108 12.49 10.82 -2.97
CA ASP A 108 11.47 10.95 -1.92
C ASP A 108 10.25 10.05 -2.13
N VAL A 109 10.23 9.24 -3.20
CA VAL A 109 9.18 8.27 -3.48
C VAL A 109 9.73 6.87 -3.34
N PHE A 110 9.15 6.09 -2.46
CA PHE A 110 9.34 4.65 -2.34
C PHE A 110 8.19 3.94 -3.03
N MET A 111 8.52 3.09 -3.99
CA MET A 111 7.57 2.18 -4.63
C MET A 111 7.90 0.76 -4.19
N THR A 112 6.87 -0.01 -3.80
CA THR A 112 7.07 -1.42 -3.46
C THR A 112 7.71 -2.17 -4.63
N ASP A 113 8.59 -3.13 -4.36
CA ASP A 113 9.20 -3.98 -5.40
C ASP A 113 8.26 -5.12 -5.82
N ARG A 114 7.19 -5.35 -5.06
CA ARG A 114 6.10 -6.28 -5.35
C ARG A 114 4.88 -5.53 -5.83
N TYR A 115 3.87 -6.28 -6.30
CA TYR A 115 2.62 -5.70 -6.80
C TYR A 115 1.97 -4.75 -5.78
N ALA A 116 1.80 -5.21 -4.54
CA ALA A 116 1.25 -4.44 -3.45
C ALA A 116 1.85 -4.88 -2.11
N ILE A 117 1.59 -4.13 -1.06
CA ILE A 117 2.13 -4.39 0.27
C ILE A 117 1.73 -5.78 0.80
N GLU A 118 0.54 -6.28 0.48
CA GLU A 118 0.04 -7.58 0.91
C GLU A 118 0.90 -8.73 0.39
N ASN A 119 1.56 -8.56 -0.76
CA ASN A 119 2.43 -9.59 -1.33
C ASN A 119 3.68 -9.91 -0.49
N TYR A 120 4.01 -9.05 0.49
CA TYR A 120 5.09 -9.32 1.44
C TYR A 120 4.67 -10.29 2.55
N PHE A 121 3.36 -10.45 2.78
CA PHE A 121 2.83 -11.32 3.83
C PHE A 121 2.57 -12.75 3.36
N ILE A 122 2.56 -12.98 2.05
CA ILE A 122 2.36 -14.32 1.48
C ILE A 122 3.72 -15.05 1.46
N CYS A 123 4.15 -15.52 2.62
CA CYS A 123 5.40 -16.26 2.76
C CYS A 123 5.36 -17.22 3.97
N HIS A 124 6.22 -18.25 3.93
CA HIS A 124 6.28 -19.26 4.98
C HIS A 124 6.69 -18.68 6.35
N ASN A 125 7.46 -17.60 6.41
CA ASN A 125 7.83 -16.99 7.68
C ASN A 125 6.62 -16.38 8.42
N VAL A 126 5.70 -15.78 7.67
CA VAL A 126 4.44 -15.26 8.23
C VAL A 126 3.54 -16.42 8.67
N LEU A 127 3.45 -17.49 7.89
CA LEU A 127 2.73 -18.71 8.29
C LEU A 127 3.30 -19.30 9.58
N ASP A 128 4.62 -19.43 9.68
CA ASP A 128 5.28 -19.93 10.90
C ASP A 128 4.97 -19.05 12.11
N HIS A 129 4.97 -17.74 11.92
CA HIS A 129 4.59 -16.80 12.98
C HIS A 129 3.15 -17.03 13.44
N ILE A 130 2.20 -17.15 12.51
CA ILE A 130 0.79 -17.41 12.81
C ILE A 130 0.63 -18.77 13.53
N LEU A 131 1.26 -19.83 13.05
CA LEU A 131 1.21 -21.14 13.66
C LEU A 131 1.73 -21.10 15.11
N ASN A 132 2.79 -20.35 15.37
CA ASN A 132 3.37 -20.26 16.72
C ASN A 132 2.56 -19.38 17.67
N THR A 133 2.02 -18.26 17.18
CA THR A 133 1.38 -17.24 18.03
C THR A 133 -0.12 -17.46 18.18
N SER A 134 -0.83 -17.70 17.06
CA SER A 134 -2.29 -17.80 17.07
C SER A 134 -2.79 -19.22 17.34
N PHE A 135 -2.03 -20.23 16.91
CA PHE A 135 -2.42 -21.64 17.07
C PHE A 135 -1.60 -22.38 18.13
N SER A 136 -0.66 -21.70 18.79
CA SER A 136 0.16 -22.28 19.87
C SER A 136 0.84 -23.60 19.51
N CYS A 137 1.25 -23.77 18.23
CA CYS A 137 1.88 -24.99 17.72
C CYS A 137 3.33 -25.16 18.19
N ALA A 138 3.67 -24.67 19.38
CA ALA A 138 5.02 -24.83 19.94
C ALA A 138 5.32 -26.33 20.18
N GLY A 139 6.47 -26.80 19.65
CA GLY A 139 6.89 -28.21 19.79
C GLY A 139 6.35 -29.20 18.74
N LEU A 140 5.37 -28.82 17.93
CA LEU A 140 4.79 -29.66 16.88
C LEU A 140 5.53 -29.52 15.55
N ILE A 141 6.82 -29.94 15.51
CA ILE A 141 7.71 -29.67 14.34
C ILE A 141 7.20 -30.34 13.07
N SER A 142 6.74 -31.61 13.17
CA SER A 142 6.22 -32.37 12.02
C SER A 142 4.96 -31.74 11.43
N GLU A 143 4.04 -31.30 12.28
CA GLU A 143 2.78 -30.69 11.88
C GLU A 143 3.01 -29.32 11.24
N LYS A 144 3.92 -28.50 11.80
CA LYS A 144 4.32 -27.22 11.18
C LYS A 144 4.94 -27.44 9.80
N ARG A 145 5.79 -28.46 9.65
CA ARG A 145 6.38 -28.79 8.35
C ARG A 145 5.29 -29.18 7.35
N ALA A 146 4.38 -30.07 7.74
CA ALA A 146 3.26 -30.47 6.89
C ALA A 146 2.38 -29.27 6.48
N ALA A 147 2.08 -28.38 7.41
CA ALA A 147 1.32 -27.15 7.12
C ALA A 147 2.05 -26.23 6.16
N ARG A 148 3.37 -26.07 6.33
CA ARG A 148 4.21 -25.28 5.43
C ARG A 148 4.26 -25.88 4.02
N ASP A 149 4.48 -27.19 3.92
CA ASP A 149 4.55 -27.89 2.63
C ASP A 149 3.20 -27.76 1.90
N LYS A 150 2.08 -27.89 2.61
CA LYS A 150 0.76 -27.71 2.03
C LYS A 150 0.49 -26.28 1.60
N PHE A 151 0.94 -25.30 2.38
CA PHE A 151 0.87 -23.89 1.99
C PHE A 151 1.65 -23.61 0.69
N CYS A 152 2.88 -24.13 0.59
CA CYS A 152 3.71 -23.95 -0.61
C CYS A 152 3.05 -24.61 -1.83
N GLU A 153 2.52 -25.82 -1.68
CA GLU A 153 1.79 -26.52 -2.75
C GLU A 153 0.58 -25.69 -3.24
N LEU A 154 -0.29 -25.27 -2.32
CA LEU A 154 -1.49 -24.49 -2.65
C LEU A 154 -1.15 -23.12 -3.25
N PHE A 155 -0.12 -22.48 -2.74
CA PHE A 155 0.34 -21.20 -3.28
C PHE A 155 0.86 -21.34 -4.71
N GLU A 156 1.61 -22.40 -4.99
CA GLU A 156 2.09 -22.68 -6.35
C GLU A 156 0.94 -23.02 -7.31
N GLN A 157 -0.05 -23.81 -6.87
CA GLN A 157 -1.25 -24.07 -7.65
C GLN A 157 -2.02 -22.77 -7.98
N TYR A 158 -2.19 -21.88 -7.00
CA TYR A 158 -2.80 -20.58 -7.20
C TYR A 158 -1.99 -19.73 -8.19
N ARG A 159 -0.67 -19.68 -8.03
CA ARG A 159 0.22 -18.94 -8.92
C ARG A 159 0.07 -19.39 -10.38
N ILE A 160 0.09 -20.70 -10.62
CA ILE A 160 -0.06 -21.28 -11.97
C ILE A 160 -1.45 -20.97 -12.52
N ALA A 161 -2.50 -21.19 -11.73
CA ALA A 161 -3.88 -20.97 -12.18
C ALA A 161 -4.19 -19.49 -12.50
N SER A 162 -3.59 -18.55 -11.77
CA SER A 162 -3.82 -17.12 -11.95
C SER A 162 -2.91 -16.47 -13.00
N GLU A 163 -1.80 -17.11 -13.37
CA GLU A 163 -0.71 -16.50 -14.16
C GLU A 163 -1.21 -15.97 -15.52
N GLU A 164 -2.01 -16.72 -16.24
CA GLU A 164 -2.49 -16.32 -17.56
C GLU A 164 -3.42 -15.10 -17.49
N ILE A 165 -4.31 -15.08 -16.50
CA ILE A 165 -5.22 -13.95 -16.29
C ILE A 165 -4.43 -12.70 -15.88
N GLN A 166 -3.49 -12.86 -14.97
CA GLN A 166 -2.64 -11.75 -14.52
C GLN A 166 -1.78 -11.17 -15.66
N LYS A 167 -1.21 -12.03 -16.52
CA LYS A 167 -0.48 -11.60 -17.73
C LYS A 167 -1.37 -10.78 -18.66
N ARG A 168 -2.60 -11.24 -18.92
CA ARG A 168 -3.55 -10.50 -19.76
C ARG A 168 -3.89 -9.14 -19.18
N VAL A 169 -4.25 -9.09 -17.90
CA VAL A 169 -4.55 -7.82 -17.20
C VAL A 169 -3.34 -6.88 -17.23
N PHE A 170 -2.14 -7.40 -16.97
CA PHE A 170 -0.90 -6.63 -17.05
C PHE A 170 -0.70 -6.05 -18.46
N CYS A 171 -0.79 -6.86 -19.50
CA CYS A 171 -0.63 -6.40 -20.89
C CYS A 171 -1.64 -5.32 -21.27
N ILE A 172 -2.93 -5.52 -20.93
CA ILE A 172 -3.99 -4.55 -21.23
C ILE A 172 -3.71 -3.22 -20.53
N ARG A 173 -3.37 -3.24 -19.24
CA ARG A 173 -3.08 -2.03 -18.47
C ARG A 173 -1.81 -1.32 -18.96
N ARG A 174 -0.76 -2.07 -19.28
CA ARG A 174 0.50 -1.50 -19.79
C ARG A 174 0.37 -0.92 -21.19
N ALA A 175 -0.33 -1.60 -22.08
CA ALA A 175 -0.55 -1.13 -23.45
C ALA A 175 -1.55 0.04 -23.50
N ARG A 176 -2.24 0.38 -22.39
CA ARG A 176 -3.33 1.36 -22.36
C ARG A 176 -4.37 1.10 -23.45
N ILE A 177 -4.61 -0.19 -23.71
CA ILE A 177 -5.58 -0.59 -24.72
C ILE A 177 -6.94 -0.12 -24.23
N ASP A 178 -7.52 0.80 -24.95
CA ASP A 178 -8.92 1.18 -24.77
C ASP A 178 -9.77 0.05 -25.33
N THR A 179 -10.18 -0.84 -24.47
CA THR A 179 -11.02 -1.99 -24.84
C THR A 179 -12.50 -1.61 -24.86
N GLY A 180 -12.84 -0.35 -24.54
CA GLY A 180 -14.23 0.08 -24.35
C GLY A 180 -14.92 -0.59 -23.15
N VAL A 181 -14.23 -1.47 -22.44
CA VAL A 181 -14.70 -2.18 -21.26
C VAL A 181 -13.99 -1.62 -20.04
N SER A 182 -14.76 -1.25 -19.02
CA SER A 182 -14.18 -0.86 -17.73
C SER A 182 -13.52 -2.08 -17.08
N LEU A 183 -12.20 -2.11 -17.06
CA LEU A 183 -11.48 -3.14 -16.33
C LEU A 183 -11.69 -2.94 -14.82
N PRO A 184 -11.84 -4.03 -14.06
CA PRO A 184 -11.92 -3.95 -12.61
C PRO A 184 -10.68 -3.24 -12.06
N LYS A 185 -10.89 -2.32 -11.14
CA LYS A 185 -9.80 -1.55 -10.53
C LYS A 185 -9.00 -2.38 -9.55
N LYS A 186 -9.61 -3.43 -9.00
CA LYS A 186 -9.01 -4.35 -8.04
C LYS A 186 -9.18 -5.79 -8.52
N LEU A 187 -8.21 -6.64 -8.18
CA LEU A 187 -8.24 -8.07 -8.52
C LEU A 187 -9.43 -8.83 -7.90
N ASN A 188 -9.96 -8.37 -6.79
CA ASN A 188 -11.12 -8.97 -6.13
C ASN A 188 -12.47 -8.61 -6.78
N GLU A 189 -12.46 -7.83 -7.85
CA GLU A 189 -13.65 -7.52 -8.66
C GLU A 189 -13.73 -8.41 -9.93
N LEU A 190 -12.77 -9.34 -10.09
CA LEU A 190 -12.74 -10.38 -11.12
C LEU A 190 -13.51 -11.61 -10.66
#